data_72b8c7dbfe0ee3ae1679f29641f60cf2
#
_entry.id   72b8c7dbfe0ee3ae1679f29641f60cf2
#
_cell.length_a   1.000
_cell.length_b   1.000
_cell.length_c   1.000
_cell.angle_alpha   90.00
_cell.angle_beta   90.00
_cell.angle_gamma   90.00
#
_symmetry.space_group_name_H-M   'P 1'
#
loop_
_entity.id
_entity.type
_entity.pdbx_description
1 polymer ?
#
loop_
_entity_poly.entity_id
_entity_poly.type
_entity_poly.pdbx_seq_one_letter_code
_entity_poly.pdbx_strand_id
1 'polypeptide(L)'
;MLTTLSHKICEMNLNTDYVIVGAGSAGCAIAFRLTEAGHKVTVIEFGGGDGSPLIQMPAALSYPMNMQRYDWGYRSEPEPHLGGRKLACPRGKVLGGSSSINGMVYVRGHAKDFDKWAEMGALGWSSADVLPYYKRLENWDSAGHGGEKIYRGVNGPLNITRGTRLNPLNLAFEKAGEQAGYQTTLDYNGKQQEGFGPMDQTIKNGKRWSSSKAYLEPAIRSGKCQIIRGLVTKIIINEQQAEGV
;
A
#
# COMPACT_ATOMS: atom_id res chain seq x y z
N MET A 1 -19.93 -34.31 -26.32
CA MET A 1 -21.01 -33.73 -25.52
C MET A 1 -20.38 -32.79 -24.52
N LEU A 2 -20.31 -31.50 -24.86
CA LEU A 2 -19.80 -30.45 -24.00
C LEU A 2 -21.01 -29.95 -23.19
N THR A 3 -21.03 -30.26 -21.91
CA THR A 3 -22.01 -29.74 -20.96
C THR A 3 -21.65 -28.29 -20.67
N THR A 4 -22.40 -27.38 -21.22
CA THR A 4 -22.44 -25.96 -20.88
C THR A 4 -22.88 -25.81 -19.43
N LEU A 5 -21.94 -25.56 -18.53
CA LEU A 5 -22.21 -25.07 -17.18
C LEU A 5 -22.79 -23.64 -17.30
N SER A 6 -24.11 -23.57 -17.26
CA SER A 6 -24.84 -22.32 -17.07
C SER A 6 -24.42 -21.74 -15.71
N HIS A 7 -23.56 -20.71 -15.73
CA HIS A 7 -23.33 -19.88 -14.57
C HIS A 7 -24.63 -19.09 -14.33
N LYS A 8 -25.38 -19.48 -13.31
CA LYS A 8 -26.45 -18.61 -12.79
C LYS A 8 -25.78 -17.30 -12.36
N ILE A 9 -25.99 -16.25 -13.13
CA ILE A 9 -25.69 -14.89 -12.73
C ILE A 9 -26.64 -14.60 -11.57
N CYS A 10 -26.11 -14.57 -10.36
CA CYS A 10 -26.85 -14.11 -9.19
C CYS A 10 -26.81 -12.57 -9.25
N GLU A 11 -27.86 -11.94 -9.74
CA GLU A 11 -28.02 -10.50 -9.63
C GLU A 11 -28.20 -10.14 -8.16
N MET A 12 -27.15 -9.63 -7.54
CA MET A 12 -27.24 -9.05 -6.18
C MET A 12 -27.51 -7.57 -6.31
N ASN A 13 -28.75 -7.16 -6.14
CA ASN A 13 -29.11 -5.75 -6.00
C ASN A 13 -28.69 -5.27 -4.58
N LEU A 14 -27.45 -4.82 -4.47
CA LEU A 14 -26.93 -4.21 -3.26
C LEU A 14 -26.93 -2.68 -3.41
N ASN A 15 -27.74 -2.03 -2.61
CA ASN A 15 -27.76 -0.56 -2.58
C ASN A 15 -26.65 -0.05 -1.64
N THR A 16 -25.74 0.74 -2.21
CA THR A 16 -24.59 1.33 -1.51
C THR A 16 -24.30 2.71 -2.09
N ASP A 17 -23.75 3.61 -1.28
CA ASP A 17 -23.42 4.96 -1.76
C ASP A 17 -22.21 4.94 -2.70
N TYR A 18 -21.25 4.04 -2.43
CA TYR A 18 -20.03 3.91 -3.22
C TYR A 18 -19.66 2.44 -3.47
N VAL A 19 -19.27 2.14 -4.70
CA VAL A 19 -18.61 0.87 -5.07
C VAL A 19 -17.14 1.13 -5.30
N ILE A 20 -16.28 0.36 -4.65
CA ILE A 20 -14.82 0.43 -4.83
C ILE A 20 -14.36 -0.86 -5.49
N VAL A 21 -13.73 -0.76 -6.64
CA VAL A 21 -13.15 -1.88 -7.37
C VAL A 21 -11.72 -2.09 -6.93
N GLY A 22 -11.49 -3.21 -6.24
CA GLY A 22 -10.21 -3.62 -5.69
C GLY A 22 -9.94 -3.14 -4.26
N ALA A 23 -9.67 -4.10 -3.37
CA ALA A 23 -9.22 -3.84 -1.99
C ALA A 23 -7.69 -3.70 -1.90
N GLY A 24 -7.07 -3.03 -2.86
CA GLY A 24 -5.65 -2.68 -2.84
C GLY A 24 -5.36 -1.50 -1.89
N SER A 25 -4.13 -0.98 -1.92
CA SER A 25 -3.70 0.10 -1.02
C SER A 25 -4.59 1.34 -1.10
N ALA A 26 -4.94 1.79 -2.31
CA ALA A 26 -5.81 2.93 -2.53
C ALA A 26 -7.27 2.63 -2.12
N GLY A 27 -7.82 1.49 -2.58
CA GLY A 27 -9.21 1.11 -2.28
C GLY A 27 -9.48 0.96 -0.79
N CYS A 28 -8.54 0.39 -0.03
CA CYS A 28 -8.64 0.30 1.43
C CYS A 28 -8.70 1.68 2.09
N ALA A 29 -7.85 2.62 1.66
CA ALA A 29 -7.80 3.97 2.21
C ALA A 29 -9.09 4.76 1.88
N ILE A 30 -9.59 4.64 0.63
CA ILE A 30 -10.83 5.29 0.20
C ILE A 30 -12.02 4.72 0.98
N ALA A 31 -12.13 3.38 1.11
CA ALA A 31 -13.20 2.74 1.88
C ALA A 31 -13.24 3.25 3.32
N PHE A 32 -12.07 3.35 3.96
CA PHE A 32 -11.97 3.86 5.32
C PHE A 32 -12.46 5.31 5.42
N ARG A 33 -11.99 6.20 4.54
CA ARG A 33 -12.37 7.62 4.59
C ARG A 33 -13.84 7.86 4.27
N LEU A 34 -14.42 7.11 3.35
CA LEU A 34 -15.83 7.20 3.04
C LEU A 34 -16.70 6.71 4.21
N THR A 35 -16.30 5.61 4.86
CA THR A 35 -17.05 5.11 6.03
C THR A 35 -16.93 6.03 7.25
N GLU A 36 -15.77 6.69 7.46
CA GLU A 36 -15.61 7.76 8.46
C GLU A 36 -16.56 8.95 8.17
N ALA A 37 -16.74 9.29 6.88
CA ALA A 37 -17.68 10.33 6.46
C ALA A 37 -19.16 9.90 6.53
N GLY A 38 -19.44 8.66 6.91
CA GLY A 38 -20.79 8.18 7.13
C GLY A 38 -21.40 7.36 6.00
N HIS A 39 -20.73 7.25 4.87
CA HIS A 39 -21.23 6.56 3.68
C HIS A 39 -21.20 5.03 3.80
N LYS A 40 -22.13 4.38 3.09
CA LYS A 40 -22.16 2.93 2.90
C LYS A 40 -21.27 2.58 1.69
N VAL A 41 -20.35 1.66 1.88
CA VAL A 41 -19.34 1.30 0.88
C VAL A 41 -19.37 -0.20 0.61
N THR A 42 -19.37 -0.56 -0.65
CA THR A 42 -19.15 -1.95 -1.10
C THR A 42 -17.80 -2.03 -1.82
N VAL A 43 -16.91 -2.86 -1.30
CA VAL A 43 -15.61 -3.14 -1.93
C VAL A 43 -15.68 -4.48 -2.64
N ILE A 44 -15.32 -4.53 -3.92
CA ILE A 44 -15.27 -5.76 -4.70
C ILE A 44 -13.81 -6.13 -4.93
N GLU A 45 -13.38 -7.30 -4.42
CA GLU A 45 -12.00 -7.78 -4.54
C GLU A 45 -11.98 -9.21 -5.11
N PHE A 46 -11.12 -9.42 -6.09
CA PHE A 46 -10.96 -10.74 -6.70
C PHE A 46 -10.15 -11.70 -5.82
N GLY A 47 -9.13 -11.18 -5.16
CA GLY A 47 -8.24 -11.95 -4.30
C GLY A 47 -8.89 -12.47 -3.02
N GLY A 48 -8.18 -13.33 -2.33
CA GLY A 48 -8.60 -13.87 -1.03
C GLY A 48 -8.21 -12.98 0.15
N GLY A 49 -8.44 -13.48 1.37
CA GLY A 49 -8.05 -12.83 2.62
C GLY A 49 -6.54 -12.82 2.85
N ASP A 50 -6.07 -11.85 3.61
CA ASP A 50 -4.65 -11.62 3.94
C ASP A 50 -4.21 -12.28 5.26
N GLY A 51 -5.04 -13.14 5.87
CA GLY A 51 -4.76 -13.77 7.17
C GLY A 51 -3.69 -14.87 7.18
N SER A 52 -3.09 -15.20 6.02
CA SER A 52 -2.05 -16.24 5.93
C SER A 52 -0.82 -15.90 6.78
N PRO A 53 -0.24 -16.86 7.53
CA PRO A 53 1.03 -16.66 8.24
C PRO A 53 2.16 -16.17 7.33
N LEU A 54 2.23 -16.62 6.08
CA LEU A 54 3.23 -16.17 5.10
C LEU A 54 3.09 -14.68 4.74
N ILE A 55 1.88 -14.12 4.79
CA ILE A 55 1.64 -12.69 4.59
C ILE A 55 1.96 -11.92 5.86
N GLN A 56 1.53 -12.43 7.02
CA GLN A 56 1.65 -11.73 8.30
C GLN A 56 3.08 -11.69 8.85
N MET A 57 3.91 -12.69 8.51
CA MET A 57 5.29 -12.83 8.98
C MET A 57 6.25 -11.98 8.10
N PRO A 58 6.89 -10.92 8.63
CA PRO A 58 7.81 -10.08 7.85
C PRO A 58 8.95 -10.86 7.18
N ALA A 59 9.53 -11.84 7.88
CA ALA A 59 10.63 -12.65 7.35
C ALA A 59 10.23 -13.53 6.14
N ALA A 60 8.93 -13.77 5.94
CA ALA A 60 8.41 -14.57 4.84
C ALA A 60 8.09 -13.76 3.58
N LEU A 61 8.49 -12.49 3.50
CA LEU A 61 8.07 -11.54 2.45
C LEU A 61 8.25 -12.06 1.01
N SER A 62 9.28 -12.86 0.74
CA SER A 62 9.57 -13.39 -0.59
C SER A 62 8.60 -14.49 -1.04
N TYR A 63 7.90 -15.15 -0.12
CA TYR A 63 6.97 -16.22 -0.48
C TYR A 63 5.68 -15.69 -1.13
N PRO A 64 4.90 -14.81 -0.50
CA PRO A 64 3.62 -14.38 -1.08
C PRO A 64 3.79 -13.65 -2.42
N MET A 65 4.86 -12.91 -2.63
CA MET A 65 5.10 -12.21 -3.90
C MET A 65 5.45 -13.14 -5.06
N ASN A 66 5.78 -14.41 -4.79
CA ASN A 66 6.09 -15.43 -5.80
C ASN A 66 5.01 -16.53 -5.87
N MET A 67 3.89 -16.39 -5.16
CA MET A 67 2.81 -17.38 -5.15
C MET A 67 1.63 -16.91 -5.98
N GLN A 68 1.22 -17.67 -7.01
CA GLN A 68 0.05 -17.40 -7.86
C GLN A 68 -1.25 -17.17 -7.07
N ARG A 69 -1.33 -17.69 -5.85
CA ARG A 69 -2.47 -17.46 -4.95
C ARG A 69 -2.61 -16.00 -4.54
N TYR A 70 -1.49 -15.26 -4.38
CA TYR A 70 -1.43 -13.91 -3.85
C TYR A 70 -0.90 -12.89 -4.84
N ASP A 71 -0.39 -13.34 -5.99
CA ASP A 71 0.16 -12.51 -7.05
C ASP A 71 -0.60 -12.71 -8.36
N TRP A 72 -0.81 -11.63 -9.11
CA TRP A 72 -1.40 -11.67 -10.44
C TRP A 72 -0.48 -12.31 -11.48
N GLY A 73 0.81 -12.40 -11.21
CA GLY A 73 1.80 -13.01 -12.09
C GLY A 73 2.18 -12.18 -13.31
N TYR A 74 2.05 -10.86 -13.25
CA TYR A 74 2.44 -9.99 -14.35
C TYR A 74 3.93 -10.07 -14.61
N ARG A 75 4.30 -9.91 -15.90
CA ARG A 75 5.67 -9.84 -16.36
C ARG A 75 5.84 -8.69 -17.33
N SER A 76 7.06 -8.11 -17.39
CA SER A 76 7.41 -7.12 -18.41
C SER A 76 7.38 -7.73 -19.81
N GLU A 77 7.38 -6.89 -20.83
CA GLU A 77 7.82 -7.29 -22.15
C GLU A 77 9.31 -7.70 -22.08
N PRO A 78 9.82 -8.39 -23.12
CA PRO A 78 11.24 -8.73 -23.17
C PRO A 78 12.12 -7.48 -23.11
N GLU A 79 13.08 -7.46 -22.19
CA GLU A 79 13.99 -6.34 -22.00
C GLU A 79 15.26 -6.53 -22.86
N PRO A 80 15.45 -5.78 -23.95
CA PRO A 80 16.54 -6.00 -24.88
C PRO A 80 17.93 -5.92 -24.22
N HIS A 81 18.12 -4.96 -23.30
CA HIS A 81 19.38 -4.75 -22.61
C HIS A 81 19.64 -5.74 -21.47
N LEU A 82 18.71 -6.64 -21.18
CA LEU A 82 18.83 -7.71 -20.21
C LEU A 82 18.80 -9.10 -20.87
N GLY A 83 19.27 -9.20 -22.12
CA GLY A 83 19.27 -10.45 -22.86
C GLY A 83 17.88 -11.01 -23.19
N GLY A 84 16.90 -10.15 -23.40
CA GLY A 84 15.53 -10.53 -23.73
C GLY A 84 14.73 -11.10 -22.55
N ARG A 85 15.19 -10.96 -21.30
CA ARG A 85 14.48 -11.47 -20.12
C ARG A 85 13.19 -10.72 -19.87
N LYS A 86 12.15 -11.45 -19.47
CA LYS A 86 10.91 -10.90 -18.93
C LYS A 86 11.00 -10.84 -17.41
N LEU A 87 10.91 -9.64 -16.85
CA LEU A 87 10.99 -9.43 -15.40
C LEU A 87 9.64 -9.70 -14.73
N ALA A 88 9.66 -10.32 -13.57
CA ALA A 88 8.46 -10.47 -12.76
C ALA A 88 8.04 -9.10 -12.19
N CYS A 89 6.75 -8.79 -12.30
CA CYS A 89 6.14 -7.56 -11.79
C CYS A 89 5.04 -7.90 -10.79
N PRO A 90 5.38 -8.39 -9.57
CA PRO A 90 4.38 -8.88 -8.65
C PRO A 90 3.39 -7.78 -8.24
N ARG A 91 2.09 -8.12 -8.28
CA ARG A 91 0.97 -7.28 -7.84
C ARG A 91 0.03 -8.12 -7.00
N GLY A 92 -0.31 -7.63 -5.81
CA GLY A 92 -1.13 -8.36 -4.87
C GLY A 92 -2.53 -8.66 -5.37
N LYS A 93 -2.92 -9.94 -5.33
CA LYS A 93 -4.24 -10.48 -5.59
C LYS A 93 -4.81 -10.99 -4.26
N VAL A 94 -5.07 -10.07 -3.35
CA VAL A 94 -5.40 -10.34 -1.95
C VAL A 94 -5.91 -9.06 -1.29
N LEU A 95 -6.69 -9.14 -0.21
CA LEU A 95 -7.06 -7.98 0.60
C LEU A 95 -5.80 -7.20 1.01
N GLY A 96 -5.82 -5.87 0.84
CA GLY A 96 -4.68 -5.00 1.01
C GLY A 96 -3.80 -4.88 -0.25
N GLY A 97 -4.06 -5.69 -1.29
CA GLY A 97 -3.33 -5.66 -2.55
C GLY A 97 -1.82 -5.85 -2.35
N SER A 98 -1.02 -5.05 -3.04
CA SER A 98 0.44 -5.14 -2.96
C SER A 98 1.01 -4.77 -1.58
N SER A 99 0.29 -4.05 -0.72
CA SER A 99 0.72 -3.81 0.66
C SER A 99 0.77 -5.10 1.50
N SER A 100 0.03 -6.14 1.07
CA SER A 100 0.03 -7.45 1.72
C SER A 100 1.15 -8.38 1.25
N ILE A 101 1.87 -8.03 0.17
CA ILE A 101 2.96 -8.86 -0.38
C ILE A 101 4.29 -8.12 -0.58
N ASN A 102 4.35 -6.81 -0.38
CA ASN A 102 5.56 -5.99 -0.55
C ASN A 102 6.61 -6.23 0.56
N GLY A 103 7.79 -5.62 0.42
CA GLY A 103 8.88 -5.66 1.39
C GLY A 103 8.69 -4.77 2.62
N MET A 104 7.53 -4.16 2.82
CA MET A 104 7.15 -3.33 3.98
C MET A 104 7.99 -2.07 4.18
N VAL A 105 8.89 -1.71 3.31
CA VAL A 105 9.64 -0.45 3.41
C VAL A 105 8.68 0.72 3.31
N TYR A 106 8.73 1.62 4.29
CA TYR A 106 7.97 2.86 4.27
C TYR A 106 8.87 4.02 3.89
N VAL A 107 8.66 4.57 2.73
CA VAL A 107 9.36 5.74 2.21
C VAL A 107 8.36 6.65 1.50
N ARG A 108 8.45 7.95 1.76
CA ARG A 108 7.65 8.98 1.06
C ARG A 108 8.32 9.35 -0.26
N GLY A 109 7.53 9.89 -1.20
CA GLY A 109 8.08 10.56 -2.37
C GLY A 109 8.97 11.73 -1.95
N HIS A 110 9.98 12.05 -2.74
CA HIS A 110 10.84 13.19 -2.46
C HIS A 110 10.08 14.51 -2.62
N ALA A 111 10.34 15.50 -1.75
CA ALA A 111 9.63 16.77 -1.78
C ALA A 111 9.69 17.44 -3.16
N LYS A 112 10.86 17.41 -3.81
CA LYS A 112 11.06 17.98 -5.16
C LYS A 112 10.23 17.29 -6.25
N ASP A 113 9.85 16.01 -6.09
CA ASP A 113 8.99 15.33 -7.07
C ASP A 113 7.58 15.90 -7.04
N PHE A 114 7.06 16.16 -5.84
CA PHE A 114 5.74 16.78 -5.67
C PHE A 114 5.74 18.25 -6.12
N ASP A 115 6.79 19.00 -5.76
CA ASP A 115 6.91 20.38 -6.19
C ASP A 115 6.96 20.47 -7.73
N LYS A 116 7.70 19.57 -8.38
CA LYS A 116 7.72 19.46 -9.84
C LYS A 116 6.34 19.12 -10.42
N TRP A 117 5.56 18.26 -9.77
CA TRP A 117 4.19 17.99 -10.23
C TRP A 117 3.32 19.23 -10.19
N ALA A 118 3.42 20.03 -9.11
CA ALA A 118 2.70 21.30 -9.01
C ALA A 118 3.14 22.30 -10.10
N GLU A 119 4.44 22.41 -10.38
CA GLU A 119 4.99 23.21 -11.47
C GLU A 119 4.49 22.76 -12.85
N MET A 120 4.28 21.47 -13.05
CA MET A 120 3.71 20.91 -14.28
C MET A 120 2.18 21.05 -14.37
N GLY A 121 1.53 21.73 -13.42
CA GLY A 121 0.11 22.04 -13.44
C GLY A 121 -0.78 21.18 -12.54
N ALA A 122 -0.21 20.25 -11.77
CA ALA A 122 -0.96 19.49 -10.76
C ALA A 122 -1.15 20.33 -9.49
N LEU A 123 -2.05 21.32 -9.55
CA LEU A 123 -2.34 22.21 -8.42
C LEU A 123 -2.83 21.43 -7.20
N GLY A 124 -2.34 21.77 -6.00
CA GLY A 124 -2.65 21.07 -4.76
C GLY A 124 -1.81 19.80 -4.52
N TRP A 125 -0.76 19.58 -5.32
CA TRP A 125 0.16 18.45 -5.19
C TRP A 125 1.60 18.85 -4.85
N SER A 126 1.83 20.08 -4.39
CA SER A 126 3.16 20.45 -3.89
C SER A 126 3.53 19.65 -2.63
N SER A 127 4.79 19.63 -2.28
CA SER A 127 5.28 18.97 -1.06
C SER A 127 4.58 19.50 0.20
N ALA A 128 4.28 20.79 0.25
CA ALA A 128 3.53 21.42 1.32
C ALA A 128 2.07 20.93 1.38
N ASP A 129 1.43 20.76 0.23
CA ASP A 129 0.05 20.27 0.14
C ASP A 129 -0.09 18.81 0.57
N VAL A 130 0.87 17.94 0.21
CA VAL A 130 0.79 16.49 0.46
C VAL A 130 1.30 16.09 1.86
N LEU A 131 2.16 16.88 2.49
CA LEU A 131 2.72 16.59 3.82
C LEU A 131 1.65 16.38 4.91
N PRO A 132 0.57 17.17 5.01
CA PRO A 132 -0.50 16.94 5.98
C PRO A 132 -1.16 15.56 5.83
N TYR A 133 -1.31 15.07 4.59
CA TYR A 133 -1.88 13.73 4.33
C TYR A 133 -0.91 12.62 4.73
N TYR A 134 0.39 12.77 4.49
CA TYR A 134 1.40 11.85 4.99
C TYR A 134 1.40 11.78 6.52
N LYS A 135 1.29 12.92 7.20
CA LYS A 135 1.19 12.96 8.67
C LYS A 135 -0.10 12.33 9.17
N ARG A 136 -1.22 12.56 8.47
CA ARG A 136 -2.54 12.00 8.83
C ARG A 136 -2.60 10.48 8.68
N LEU A 137 -1.85 9.89 7.75
CA LEU A 137 -1.89 8.46 7.51
C LEU A 137 -1.02 7.66 8.46
N GLU A 138 0.08 8.23 8.98
CA GLU A 138 1.08 7.46 9.72
C GLU A 138 0.89 7.51 11.23
N ASN A 139 1.19 6.39 11.85
CA ASN A 139 1.45 6.26 13.29
C ASN A 139 2.89 5.83 13.48
N TRP A 140 3.79 6.83 13.52
CA TRP A 140 5.21 6.57 13.65
C TRP A 140 5.59 6.41 15.12
N ASP A 141 6.14 5.25 15.44
CA ASP A 141 6.68 4.98 16.76
C ASP A 141 8.09 5.59 16.87
N SER A 142 8.14 6.76 17.49
CA SER A 142 9.38 7.52 17.68
C SER A 142 10.24 7.02 18.83
N ALA A 143 9.89 5.90 19.50
CA ALA A 143 10.51 5.44 20.76
C ALA A 143 12.04 5.52 20.73
N GLY A 144 12.61 6.71 21.03
CA GLY A 144 14.04 6.95 21.19
C GLY A 144 14.90 7.00 19.92
N HIS A 145 14.29 6.98 18.71
CA HIS A 145 15.05 6.78 17.47
C HIS A 145 15.40 8.06 16.67
N GLY A 146 15.17 9.23 17.22
CA GLY A 146 15.37 10.50 16.48
C GLY A 146 14.28 10.71 15.45
N GLY A 147 14.37 11.82 14.71
CA GLY A 147 13.40 12.24 13.70
C GLY A 147 12.69 13.52 14.07
N GLU A 148 12.29 14.25 13.04
CA GLU A 148 11.70 15.57 13.23
C GLU A 148 10.17 15.47 13.30
N LYS A 149 9.58 15.64 14.48
CA LYS A 149 8.12 15.59 14.73
C LYS A 149 7.32 16.50 13.79
N ILE A 150 7.92 17.55 13.26
CA ILE A 150 7.23 18.45 12.31
C ILE A 150 6.87 17.73 11.01
N TYR A 151 7.67 16.74 10.59
CA TYR A 151 7.44 15.96 9.39
C TYR A 151 6.66 14.65 9.62
N ARG A 152 6.55 14.19 10.88
CA ARG A 152 5.99 12.87 11.21
C ARG A 152 4.60 12.96 11.84
N GLY A 153 3.78 11.91 11.62
CA GLY A 153 2.48 11.72 12.27
C GLY A 153 2.51 10.56 13.25
N VAL A 154 1.72 10.66 14.33
CA VAL A 154 1.73 9.68 15.44
C VAL A 154 0.34 9.08 15.74
N ASN A 155 -0.71 9.52 15.05
CA ASN A 155 -2.10 9.12 15.33
C ASN A 155 -2.81 8.53 14.10
N GLY A 156 -2.09 8.25 13.02
CA GLY A 156 -2.68 7.69 11.81
C GLY A 156 -2.91 6.18 11.92
N PRO A 157 -3.67 5.61 11.01
CA PRO A 157 -3.99 4.17 11.00
C PRO A 157 -2.82 3.29 10.56
N LEU A 158 -1.86 3.82 9.77
CA LEU A 158 -0.72 3.07 9.25
C LEU A 158 0.43 3.09 10.25
N ASN A 159 0.66 1.96 10.92
CA ASN A 159 1.75 1.85 11.88
C ASN A 159 3.10 1.75 11.18
N ILE A 160 4.03 2.59 11.59
CA ILE A 160 5.40 2.65 11.09
C ILE A 160 6.36 2.40 12.24
N THR A 161 7.17 1.36 12.12
CA THR A 161 8.19 1.00 13.10
C THR A 161 9.57 1.17 12.46
N ARG A 162 10.50 1.78 13.18
CA ARG A 162 11.89 1.84 12.73
C ARG A 162 12.54 0.48 12.85
N GLY A 163 13.21 0.04 11.78
CA GLY A 163 13.98 -1.19 11.80
C GLY A 163 15.13 -1.14 12.82
N THR A 164 15.35 -2.24 13.51
CA THR A 164 16.49 -2.39 14.42
C THR A 164 17.76 -2.65 13.61
N ARG A 165 18.84 -1.92 13.91
CA ARG A 165 20.16 -2.09 13.26
C ARG A 165 21.03 -3.07 14.06
N LEU A 166 20.47 -4.25 14.36
CA LEU A 166 21.18 -5.25 15.19
C LEU A 166 22.32 -5.96 14.45
N ASN A 167 22.26 -6.03 13.12
CA ASN A 167 23.32 -6.64 12.34
C ASN A 167 24.49 -5.65 12.20
N PRO A 168 25.71 -6.04 12.63
CA PRO A 168 26.89 -5.16 12.56
C PRO A 168 27.20 -4.69 11.13
N LEU A 169 26.83 -5.45 10.09
CA LEU A 169 27.01 -5.05 8.69
C LEU A 169 26.21 -3.80 8.33
N ASN A 170 25.07 -3.53 8.97
CA ASN A 170 24.30 -2.30 8.73
C ASN A 170 25.09 -1.07 9.16
N LEU A 171 25.71 -1.11 10.35
CA LEU A 171 26.54 -0.02 10.85
C LEU A 171 27.84 0.14 10.04
N ALA A 172 28.44 -0.98 9.61
CA ALA A 172 29.61 -0.95 8.75
C ALA A 172 29.30 -0.32 7.38
N PHE A 173 28.12 -0.61 6.82
CA PHE A 173 27.66 -0.05 5.56
C PHE A 173 27.39 1.46 5.66
N GLU A 174 26.73 1.93 6.73
CA GLU A 174 26.54 3.35 7.00
C GLU A 174 27.89 4.09 7.10
N LYS A 175 28.85 3.50 7.87
CA LYS A 175 30.19 4.06 8.01
C LYS A 175 30.97 4.08 6.70
N ALA A 176 30.83 3.07 5.87
CA ALA A 176 31.44 3.05 4.53
C ALA A 176 30.85 4.17 3.64
N GLY A 177 29.55 4.43 3.75
CA GLY A 177 28.90 5.57 3.08
C GLY A 177 29.50 6.92 3.51
N GLU A 178 29.68 7.13 4.82
CA GLU A 178 30.35 8.33 5.37
C GLU A 178 31.77 8.47 4.85
N GLN A 179 32.56 7.38 4.86
CA GLN A 179 33.93 7.37 4.34
C GLN A 179 34.00 7.69 2.83
N ALA A 180 32.95 7.33 2.09
CA ALA A 180 32.81 7.65 0.66
C ALA A 180 32.28 9.08 0.41
N GLY A 181 32.07 9.89 1.46
CA GLY A 181 31.62 11.27 1.35
C GLY A 181 30.10 11.47 1.28
N TYR A 182 29.32 10.42 1.51
CA TYR A 182 27.86 10.55 1.57
C TYR A 182 27.40 10.99 2.96
N GLN A 183 26.25 11.67 2.99
CA GLN A 183 25.63 12.11 4.24
C GLN A 183 24.90 10.94 4.93
N THR A 184 24.78 11.04 6.23
CA THR A 184 23.87 10.17 7.00
C THR A 184 22.57 10.91 7.29
N THR A 185 21.48 10.16 7.39
CA THR A 185 20.18 10.68 7.82
C THR A 185 19.61 9.83 8.95
N LEU A 186 19.14 10.48 9.99
CA LEU A 186 18.45 9.81 11.09
C LEU A 186 16.97 9.52 10.75
N ASP A 187 16.42 10.23 9.75
CA ASP A 187 15.04 10.11 9.33
C ASP A 187 14.86 10.53 7.86
N TYR A 188 14.93 9.54 6.98
CA TYR A 188 14.74 9.79 5.54
C TYR A 188 13.28 10.13 5.13
N ASN A 189 12.33 10.08 6.07
CA ASN A 189 10.98 10.61 5.91
C ASN A 189 10.81 11.99 6.59
N GLY A 190 11.90 12.57 7.11
CA GLY A 190 11.97 13.91 7.67
C GLY A 190 12.39 14.97 6.65
N LYS A 191 13.18 15.97 7.09
CA LYS A 191 13.66 17.04 6.25
C LYS A 191 14.65 16.58 5.18
N GLN A 192 15.56 15.66 5.56
CA GLN A 192 16.62 15.17 4.68
C GLN A 192 16.33 13.72 4.30
N GLN A 193 15.87 13.50 3.08
CA GLN A 193 15.56 12.16 2.58
C GLN A 193 16.81 11.41 2.12
N GLU A 194 17.73 12.11 1.46
CA GLU A 194 18.96 11.51 0.92
C GLU A 194 19.97 11.21 2.02
N GLY A 195 20.61 10.07 1.95
CA GLY A 195 21.66 9.66 2.88
C GLY A 195 21.56 8.20 3.33
N PHE A 196 22.55 7.78 4.12
CA PHE A 196 22.59 6.48 4.76
C PHE A 196 21.90 6.56 6.12
N GLY A 197 21.03 5.61 6.42
CA GLY A 197 20.31 5.63 7.69
C GLY A 197 19.38 4.42 7.90
N PRO A 198 18.68 4.38 9.05
CA PRO A 198 17.79 3.28 9.40
C PRO A 198 16.52 3.29 8.55
N MET A 199 16.03 2.11 8.22
CA MET A 199 14.82 1.91 7.41
C MET A 199 13.58 1.88 8.29
N ASP A 200 12.54 2.61 7.87
CA ASP A 200 11.20 2.51 8.45
C ASP A 200 10.38 1.43 7.75
N GLN A 201 9.52 0.75 8.50
CA GLN A 201 8.76 -0.40 8.01
C GLN A 201 7.31 -0.36 8.47
N THR A 202 6.39 -0.81 7.59
CA THR A 202 4.98 -0.99 7.92
C THR A 202 4.77 -2.29 8.70
N ILE A 203 5.21 -2.28 9.95
CA ILE A 203 5.16 -3.41 10.90
C ILE A 203 4.53 -2.92 12.20
N LYS A 204 3.74 -3.78 12.84
CA LYS A 204 3.19 -3.58 14.18
C LYS A 204 3.25 -4.89 14.96
N ASN A 205 3.86 -4.86 16.16
CA ASN A 205 3.98 -6.03 17.03
C ASN A 205 4.53 -7.27 16.29
N GLY A 206 5.60 -7.08 15.50
CA GLY A 206 6.25 -8.15 14.74
C GLY A 206 5.46 -8.71 13.56
N LYS A 207 4.35 -8.09 13.18
CA LYS A 207 3.52 -8.50 12.03
C LYS A 207 3.45 -7.39 10.99
N ARG A 208 3.31 -7.78 9.71
CA ARG A 208 3.00 -6.86 8.61
C ARG A 208 1.77 -6.02 8.95
N TRP A 209 1.86 -4.73 8.71
CA TRP A 209 0.75 -3.80 8.88
C TRP A 209 0.34 -3.27 7.50
N SER A 210 -0.42 -4.11 6.76
CA SER A 210 -0.89 -3.80 5.41
C SER A 210 -2.00 -2.73 5.41
N SER A 211 -2.37 -2.24 4.22
CA SER A 211 -3.53 -1.35 4.06
C SER A 211 -4.85 -2.03 4.46
N SER A 212 -4.93 -3.36 4.34
CA SER A 212 -6.06 -4.12 4.87
C SER A 212 -6.17 -3.92 6.39
N LYS A 213 -5.07 -4.09 7.12
CA LYS A 213 -5.02 -3.91 8.58
C LYS A 213 -5.25 -2.46 9.02
N ALA A 214 -4.62 -1.53 8.30
CA ALA A 214 -4.66 -0.11 8.67
C ALA A 214 -6.02 0.54 8.40
N TYR A 215 -6.67 0.16 7.29
CA TYR A 215 -7.83 0.88 6.78
C TYR A 215 -9.07 -0.01 6.59
N LEU A 216 -8.94 -1.14 5.89
CA LEU A 216 -10.09 -1.94 5.49
C LEU A 216 -10.77 -2.61 6.68
N GLU A 217 -10.01 -3.21 7.59
CA GLU A 217 -10.57 -3.81 8.80
C GLU A 217 -11.32 -2.79 9.67
N PRO A 218 -10.81 -1.58 9.95
CA PRO A 218 -11.59 -0.54 10.62
C PRO A 218 -12.85 -0.13 9.86
N ALA A 219 -12.79 0.00 8.52
CA ALA A 219 -13.95 0.31 7.70
C ALA A 219 -15.05 -0.76 7.85
N ILE A 220 -14.68 -2.04 7.80
CA ILE A 220 -15.63 -3.16 8.01
C ILE A 220 -16.20 -3.12 9.43
N ARG A 221 -15.36 -2.92 10.45
CA ARG A 221 -15.82 -2.85 11.86
C ARG A 221 -16.80 -1.69 12.12
N SER A 222 -16.79 -0.64 11.29
CA SER A 222 -17.79 0.44 11.39
C SER A 222 -19.22 0.01 11.04
N GLY A 223 -19.40 -1.18 10.45
CA GLY A 223 -20.68 -1.68 9.93
C GLY A 223 -21.15 -1.00 8.63
N LYS A 224 -20.35 -0.07 8.07
CA LYS A 224 -20.70 0.66 6.85
C LYS A 224 -19.94 0.17 5.60
N CYS A 225 -18.99 -0.76 5.76
CA CYS A 225 -18.25 -1.35 4.66
C CYS A 225 -18.50 -2.86 4.58
N GLN A 226 -18.83 -3.34 3.40
CA GLN A 226 -18.90 -4.77 3.10
C GLN A 226 -17.92 -5.12 1.97
N ILE A 227 -17.51 -6.38 1.93
CA ILE A 227 -16.65 -6.92 0.88
C ILE A 227 -17.39 -7.98 0.11
N ILE A 228 -17.33 -7.90 -1.21
CA ILE A 228 -17.79 -8.92 -2.13
C ILE A 228 -16.58 -9.49 -2.85
N ARG A 229 -16.48 -10.82 -2.90
CA ARG A 229 -15.45 -11.46 -3.68
C ARG A 229 -15.92 -11.62 -5.13
N GLY A 230 -15.22 -10.96 -6.04
CA GLY A 230 -15.56 -11.00 -7.46
C GLY A 230 -14.54 -10.28 -8.33
N LEU A 231 -14.55 -10.60 -9.63
CA LEU A 231 -13.80 -9.88 -10.65
C LEU A 231 -14.73 -8.91 -11.36
N VAL A 232 -14.47 -7.62 -11.22
CA VAL A 232 -15.19 -6.61 -11.99
C VAL A 232 -14.63 -6.58 -13.41
N THR A 233 -15.49 -6.81 -14.37
CA THR A 233 -15.13 -6.83 -15.79
C THR A 233 -15.62 -5.59 -16.54
N LYS A 234 -16.60 -4.88 -15.98
CA LYS A 234 -17.22 -3.73 -16.64
C LYS A 234 -17.81 -2.78 -15.60
N ILE A 235 -17.77 -1.48 -15.88
CA ILE A 235 -18.57 -0.46 -15.20
C ILE A 235 -19.85 -0.26 -16.02
N ILE A 236 -20.99 -0.29 -15.36
CA ILE A 236 -22.29 0.00 -15.99
C ILE A 236 -22.47 1.51 -16.00
N ILE A 237 -22.48 2.08 -17.22
CA ILE A 237 -22.65 3.52 -17.42
C ILE A 237 -23.93 3.73 -18.22
N ASN A 238 -24.80 4.59 -17.72
CA ASN A 238 -26.01 5.04 -18.39
C ASN A 238 -26.00 6.58 -18.39
N GLU A 239 -26.25 7.20 -19.56
CA GLU A 239 -26.31 8.67 -19.73
C GLU A 239 -25.14 9.42 -19.04
N GLN A 240 -23.91 8.92 -19.18
CA GLN A 240 -22.66 9.45 -18.55
C GLN A 240 -22.60 9.29 -17.03
N GLN A 241 -23.51 8.56 -16.41
CA GLN A 241 -23.50 8.25 -14.98
C GLN A 241 -23.14 6.78 -14.74
N ALA A 242 -22.25 6.51 -13.77
CA ALA A 242 -21.95 5.16 -13.32
C ALA A 242 -23.07 4.68 -12.38
N GLU A 243 -23.76 3.60 -12.76
CA GLU A 243 -24.88 3.02 -12.00
C GLU A 243 -24.52 1.74 -11.26
N GLY A 244 -23.38 1.11 -11.63
CA GLY A 244 -22.95 -0.13 -11.02
C GLY A 244 -21.74 -0.76 -11.71
N VAL A 245 -21.45 -2.01 -11.33
CA VAL A 245 -20.37 -2.83 -11.87
C VAL A 245 -20.84 -4.28 -12.06
#